data_18a621b168bc02930b3ca61c40cc037d
#
_entry.id   18a621b168bc02930b3ca61c40cc037d
#
_cell.length_a   1.000
_cell.length_b   1.000
_cell.length_c   1.000
_cell.angle_alpha   90.00
_cell.angle_beta   90.00
_cell.angle_gamma   90.00
#
_symmetry.space_group_name_H-M   'P 1'
#
loop_
_entity.id
_entity.type
_entity.pdbx_description
1 polymer ?
#
loop_
_entity_poly.entity_id
_entity_poly.type
_entity_poly.pdbx_seq_one_letter_code
_entity_poly.pdbx_strand_id
1 'polypeptide(L)'
;MSLLLKKKYKNLYKILVSYKDKKIFLLTGKKSFYKSGADKIFKKILEKAKLIIHFKKKKFPTLEELKTINKKLDLIKPDLFLAIGGGTVLDYAKISNSVSKDRRLEKQIISQNLKLKKKHRLIAIPTTAGSGAEVTSNAVIYIKKIKYSIEGKPVLPNDFFLIPELILNLEKKIKASTGFDALSQSIESIISVKSNNESIKYAKKSIQLIKKNFINFF
;
A
#
# COMPACT_ATOMS: atom_id res chain seq x y z
N MET A 1 -17.77 1.20 16.16
CA MET A 1 -16.50 0.82 15.54
C MET A 1 -15.63 1.98 15.06
N SER A 2 -16.18 3.15 14.73
CA SER A 2 -15.40 4.40 14.68
C SER A 2 -14.70 4.76 16.00
N LEU A 3 -15.11 4.12 17.11
CA LEU A 3 -14.49 4.30 18.43
C LEU A 3 -13.03 3.83 18.47
N LEU A 4 -12.66 2.78 17.74
CA LEU A 4 -11.29 2.29 17.61
C LEU A 4 -10.38 3.37 16.99
N LEU A 5 -10.78 3.93 15.85
CA LEU A 5 -10.01 5.00 15.20
C LEU A 5 -9.92 6.24 16.10
N LYS A 6 -11.02 6.64 16.70
CA LYS A 6 -11.06 7.83 17.59
C LYS A 6 -10.18 7.66 18.82
N LYS A 7 -10.15 6.49 19.44
CA LYS A 7 -9.40 6.25 20.68
C LYS A 7 -7.93 5.94 20.41
N LYS A 8 -7.64 5.01 19.48
CA LYS A 8 -6.31 4.42 19.28
C LYS A 8 -5.53 5.07 18.13
N TYR A 9 -6.22 5.53 17.08
CA TYR A 9 -5.61 6.11 15.87
C TYR A 9 -6.06 7.55 15.64
N LYS A 10 -5.90 8.40 16.66
CA LYS A 10 -6.42 9.78 16.70
C LYS A 10 -6.04 10.62 15.47
N ASN A 11 -4.78 10.52 15.01
CA ASN A 11 -4.31 11.29 13.86
C ASN A 11 -5.02 10.86 12.58
N LEU A 12 -5.12 9.54 12.32
CA LEU A 12 -5.86 9.02 11.16
C LEU A 12 -7.34 9.45 11.24
N TYR A 13 -7.96 9.33 12.41
CA TYR A 13 -9.33 9.76 12.62
C TYR A 13 -9.53 11.25 12.26
N LYS A 14 -8.67 12.14 12.79
CA LYS A 14 -8.72 13.58 12.49
C LYS A 14 -8.58 13.86 11.00
N ILE A 15 -7.61 13.20 10.33
CA ILE A 15 -7.42 13.34 8.89
C ILE A 15 -8.69 12.90 8.15
N LEU A 16 -9.24 11.72 8.42
CA LEU A 16 -10.42 11.24 7.69
C LEU A 16 -11.66 12.12 7.93
N VAL A 17 -11.82 12.65 9.14
CA VAL A 17 -12.92 13.61 9.46
C VAL A 17 -12.78 14.91 8.67
N SER A 18 -11.56 15.40 8.41
CA SER A 18 -11.35 16.62 7.60
C SER A 18 -11.71 16.45 6.12
N TYR A 19 -11.93 15.20 5.67
CA TYR A 19 -12.42 14.87 4.33
C TYR A 19 -13.93 14.59 4.28
N LYS A 20 -14.69 14.97 5.33
CA LYS A 20 -16.15 14.98 5.27
C LYS A 20 -16.62 15.77 4.06
N ASP A 21 -17.61 15.26 3.35
CA ASP A 21 -18.21 15.82 2.13
C ASP A 21 -17.25 15.96 0.93
N LYS A 22 -15.99 15.56 1.06
CA LYS A 22 -14.98 15.56 0.01
C LYS A 22 -14.93 14.22 -0.74
N LYS A 23 -14.31 14.21 -1.92
CA LYS A 23 -14.15 13.01 -2.73
C LYS A 23 -12.99 12.16 -2.21
N ILE A 24 -13.29 10.95 -1.76
CA ILE A 24 -12.27 9.95 -1.39
C ILE A 24 -12.31 8.82 -2.41
N PHE A 25 -11.18 8.56 -3.06
CA PHE A 25 -10.99 7.36 -3.87
C PHE A 25 -10.32 6.28 -3.01
N LEU A 26 -11.04 5.20 -2.75
CA LEU A 26 -10.54 4.04 -2.01
C LEU A 26 -10.15 2.93 -2.97
N LEU A 27 -8.85 2.58 -2.98
CA LEU A 27 -8.33 1.40 -3.66
C LEU A 27 -8.12 0.28 -2.65
N THR A 28 -8.68 -0.89 -2.93
CA THR A 28 -8.57 -2.04 -2.03
C THR A 28 -8.76 -3.38 -2.77
N GLY A 29 -8.46 -4.49 -2.11
CA GLY A 29 -8.82 -5.82 -2.59
C GLY A 29 -10.15 -6.27 -1.97
N LYS A 30 -11.12 -6.75 -2.76
CA LYS A 30 -12.43 -7.13 -2.24
C LYS A 30 -12.34 -8.12 -1.08
N LYS A 31 -11.64 -9.25 -1.27
CA LYS A 31 -11.50 -10.28 -0.23
C LYS A 31 -10.77 -9.74 1.00
N SER A 32 -9.65 -9.03 0.83
CA SER A 32 -8.85 -8.54 1.96
C SER A 32 -9.56 -7.45 2.74
N PHE A 33 -10.33 -6.57 2.09
CA PHE A 33 -11.06 -5.50 2.74
C PHE A 33 -12.09 -6.02 3.76
N TYR A 34 -12.86 -7.02 3.37
CA TYR A 34 -13.86 -7.61 4.26
C TYR A 34 -13.25 -8.58 5.29
N LYS A 35 -12.30 -9.46 4.87
CA LYS A 35 -11.69 -10.42 5.79
C LYS A 35 -10.83 -9.78 6.88
N SER A 36 -10.15 -8.67 6.58
CA SER A 36 -9.40 -7.92 7.59
C SER A 36 -10.28 -7.14 8.56
N GLY A 37 -11.57 -6.97 8.27
CA GLY A 37 -12.47 -6.11 9.04
C GLY A 37 -12.30 -4.62 8.74
N ALA A 38 -11.57 -4.26 7.68
CA ALA A 38 -11.38 -2.86 7.29
C ALA A 38 -12.72 -2.16 6.97
N ASP A 39 -13.64 -2.87 6.32
CA ASP A 39 -15.01 -2.39 6.08
C ASP A 39 -15.67 -1.93 7.38
N LYS A 40 -15.58 -2.74 8.44
CA LYS A 40 -16.19 -2.44 9.74
C LYS A 40 -15.50 -1.27 10.45
N ILE A 41 -14.17 -1.18 10.36
CA ILE A 41 -13.40 -0.11 11.01
C ILE A 41 -13.64 1.25 10.35
N PHE A 42 -13.68 1.29 9.02
CA PHE A 42 -13.73 2.53 8.26
C PHE A 42 -15.13 2.96 7.84
N LYS A 43 -16.14 2.06 7.82
CA LYS A 43 -17.48 2.33 7.31
C LYS A 43 -18.05 3.67 7.75
N LYS A 44 -18.26 3.85 9.06
CA LYS A 44 -18.93 5.05 9.63
C LYS A 44 -18.22 6.38 9.34
N ILE A 45 -16.90 6.34 9.12
CA ILE A 45 -16.14 7.56 8.84
C ILE A 45 -16.12 7.86 7.35
N LEU A 46 -16.03 6.84 6.52
CA LEU A 46 -16.01 6.98 5.07
C LEU A 46 -17.39 7.27 4.49
N GLU A 47 -18.48 6.83 5.14
CA GLU A 47 -19.85 7.17 4.74
C GLU A 47 -20.15 8.68 4.79
N LYS A 48 -19.35 9.45 5.54
CA LYS A 48 -19.47 10.91 5.60
C LYS A 48 -18.78 11.63 4.45
N ALA A 49 -18.09 10.92 3.58
CA ALA A 49 -17.40 11.46 2.41
C ALA A 49 -18.08 11.00 1.12
N LYS A 50 -17.78 11.66 0.00
CA LYS A 50 -18.14 11.17 -1.34
C LYS A 50 -17.19 10.05 -1.71
N LEU A 51 -17.50 8.83 -1.23
CA LEU A 51 -16.62 7.66 -1.34
C LEU A 51 -16.79 6.95 -2.68
N ILE A 52 -15.71 6.77 -3.41
CA ILE A 52 -15.63 5.96 -4.61
C ILE A 52 -14.68 4.80 -4.37
N ILE A 53 -15.19 3.57 -4.40
CA ILE A 53 -14.39 2.37 -4.15
C ILE A 53 -13.99 1.70 -5.45
N HIS A 54 -12.70 1.36 -5.58
CA HIS A 54 -12.20 0.48 -6.62
C HIS A 54 -11.62 -0.78 -6.00
N PHE A 55 -12.22 -1.93 -6.30
CA PHE A 55 -11.68 -3.23 -5.95
C PHE A 55 -10.73 -3.71 -7.05
N LYS A 56 -9.45 -3.91 -6.68
CA LYS A 56 -8.51 -4.51 -7.63
C LYS A 56 -8.92 -5.94 -8.00
N LYS A 57 -8.68 -6.31 -9.24
CA LYS A 57 -9.08 -7.61 -9.79
C LYS A 57 -7.91 -8.59 -9.87
N LYS A 58 -6.72 -8.13 -10.25
CA LYS A 58 -5.55 -8.97 -10.53
C LYS A 58 -4.78 -9.33 -9.25
N LYS A 59 -4.19 -10.53 -9.22
CA LYS A 59 -3.37 -11.00 -8.08
C LYS A 59 -2.09 -10.16 -7.92
N PHE A 60 -1.45 -9.81 -9.02
CA PHE A 60 -0.25 -8.99 -9.08
C PHE A 60 -0.53 -7.66 -9.76
N PRO A 61 0.28 -6.59 -9.53
CA PRO A 61 0.11 -5.33 -10.23
C PRO A 61 0.40 -5.49 -11.73
N THR A 62 -0.61 -5.29 -12.56
CA THR A 62 -0.49 -5.36 -14.03
C THR A 62 -0.71 -4.01 -14.68
N LEU A 63 -0.11 -3.79 -15.85
CA LEU A 63 -0.25 -2.55 -16.60
C LEU A 63 -1.70 -2.26 -17.01
N GLU A 64 -2.44 -3.29 -17.37
CA GLU A 64 -3.84 -3.19 -17.79
C GLU A 64 -4.73 -2.60 -16.67
N GLU A 65 -4.63 -3.18 -15.47
CA GLU A 65 -5.39 -2.69 -14.33
C GLU A 65 -4.89 -1.32 -13.85
N LEU A 66 -3.58 -1.06 -13.91
CA LEU A 66 -3.02 0.25 -13.64
C LEU A 66 -3.63 1.33 -14.56
N LYS A 67 -3.73 1.07 -15.87
CA LYS A 67 -4.38 1.98 -16.82
C LYS A 67 -5.84 2.25 -16.45
N THR A 68 -6.55 1.22 -15.98
CA THR A 68 -7.95 1.36 -15.51
C THR A 68 -8.05 2.24 -14.27
N ILE A 69 -7.14 2.06 -13.29
CA ILE A 69 -7.08 2.87 -12.08
C ILE A 69 -6.74 4.33 -12.43
N ASN A 70 -5.74 4.55 -13.29
CA ASN A 70 -5.34 5.89 -13.73
C ASN A 70 -6.50 6.63 -14.41
N LYS A 71 -7.24 5.95 -15.31
CA LYS A 71 -8.41 6.55 -15.97
C LYS A 71 -9.46 7.02 -14.95
N LYS A 72 -9.69 6.22 -13.90
CA LYS A 72 -10.63 6.59 -12.83
C LYS A 72 -10.12 7.77 -11.99
N LEU A 73 -8.85 7.76 -11.60
CA LEU A 73 -8.25 8.86 -10.83
C LEU A 73 -8.33 10.19 -11.58
N ASP A 74 -8.00 10.19 -12.88
CA ASP A 74 -8.04 11.38 -13.73
C ASP A 74 -9.47 11.91 -13.91
N LEU A 75 -10.47 11.02 -13.97
CA LEU A 75 -11.89 11.40 -14.08
C LEU A 75 -12.45 11.94 -12.76
N ILE A 76 -12.17 11.26 -11.65
CA ILE A 76 -12.72 11.55 -10.32
C ILE A 76 -12.03 12.77 -9.71
N LYS A 77 -10.71 12.92 -9.90
CA LYS A 77 -9.86 13.94 -9.28
C LYS A 77 -10.13 14.00 -7.76
N PRO A 78 -9.82 12.93 -7.02
CA PRO A 78 -10.16 12.85 -5.60
C PRO A 78 -9.35 13.83 -4.77
N ASP A 79 -9.95 14.33 -3.70
CA ASP A 79 -9.28 15.13 -2.68
C ASP A 79 -8.31 14.27 -1.84
N LEU A 80 -8.66 12.99 -1.65
CA LEU A 80 -7.84 12.00 -0.96
C LEU A 80 -7.83 10.68 -1.72
N PHE A 81 -6.64 10.11 -1.90
CA PHE A 81 -6.45 8.74 -2.35
C PHE A 81 -6.11 7.87 -1.14
N LEU A 82 -7.00 6.96 -0.80
CA LEU A 82 -6.86 6.02 0.31
C LEU A 82 -6.60 4.62 -0.22
N ALA A 83 -5.51 3.99 0.20
CA ALA A 83 -5.17 2.62 -0.17
C ALA A 83 -5.19 1.73 1.07
N ILE A 84 -6.10 0.75 1.11
CA ILE A 84 -6.22 -0.22 2.21
C ILE A 84 -6.05 -1.61 1.65
N GLY A 85 -4.92 -2.28 1.95
CA GLY A 85 -4.67 -3.62 1.41
C GLY A 85 -3.24 -4.09 1.58
N GLY A 86 -2.92 -5.25 1.04
CA GLY A 86 -1.56 -5.78 0.98
C GLY A 86 -0.70 -5.09 -0.08
N GLY A 87 0.55 -5.52 -0.25
CA GLY A 87 1.54 -4.93 -1.14
C GLY A 87 1.02 -4.62 -2.54
N THR A 88 0.30 -5.55 -3.19
CA THR A 88 -0.30 -5.32 -4.52
C THR A 88 -1.22 -4.10 -4.59
N VAL A 89 -2.04 -3.86 -3.54
CA VAL A 89 -2.93 -2.69 -3.49
C VAL A 89 -2.10 -1.41 -3.35
N LEU A 90 -1.10 -1.45 -2.46
CA LEU A 90 -0.23 -0.32 -2.21
C LEU A 90 0.62 0.02 -3.44
N ASP A 91 1.15 -0.98 -4.15
CA ASP A 91 1.90 -0.77 -5.38
C ASP A 91 1.04 -0.11 -6.47
N TYR A 92 -0.17 -0.62 -6.71
CA TYR A 92 -1.10 0.05 -7.61
C TYR A 92 -1.38 1.50 -7.23
N ALA A 93 -1.62 1.77 -5.94
CA ALA A 93 -1.90 3.11 -5.45
C ALA A 93 -0.70 4.05 -5.68
N LYS A 94 0.48 3.59 -5.33
CA LYS A 94 1.74 4.33 -5.46
C LYS A 94 2.05 4.66 -6.91
N ILE A 95 1.98 3.66 -7.80
CA ILE A 95 2.26 3.87 -9.23
C ILE A 95 1.19 4.76 -9.84
N SER A 96 -0.10 4.45 -9.65
CA SER A 96 -1.19 5.24 -10.26
C SER A 96 -1.20 6.70 -9.79
N ASN A 97 -0.75 6.96 -8.57
CA ASN A 97 -0.60 8.31 -8.02
C ASN A 97 0.62 9.07 -8.55
N SER A 98 1.56 8.38 -9.19
CA SER A 98 2.86 8.97 -9.57
C SER A 98 3.09 9.04 -11.07
N VAL A 99 2.42 8.20 -11.88
CA VAL A 99 2.59 8.18 -13.33
C VAL A 99 1.47 8.91 -14.04
N SER A 100 1.81 9.64 -15.10
CA SER A 100 0.82 10.27 -15.96
C SER A 100 0.12 9.24 -16.86
N LYS A 101 -1.08 9.61 -17.35
CA LYS A 101 -1.76 8.86 -18.41
C LYS A 101 -1.04 9.15 -19.73
N ASP A 102 -0.18 8.22 -20.15
CA ASP A 102 0.54 8.31 -21.42
C ASP A 102 0.31 7.02 -22.22
N ARG A 103 0.10 7.14 -23.52
CA ARG A 103 0.05 5.98 -24.44
C ARG A 103 1.36 5.19 -24.43
N ARG A 104 2.49 5.88 -24.15
CA ARG A 104 3.84 5.31 -24.08
C ARG A 104 4.22 4.78 -22.70
N LEU A 105 3.29 4.75 -21.72
CA LEU A 105 3.59 4.35 -20.33
C LEU A 105 4.30 3.00 -20.25
N GLU A 106 3.91 2.01 -21.08
CA GLU A 106 4.57 0.71 -21.14
C GLU A 106 6.06 0.84 -21.54
N LYS A 107 6.34 1.58 -22.61
CA LYS A 107 7.73 1.82 -23.07
C LYS A 107 8.54 2.55 -22.00
N GLN A 108 7.95 3.55 -21.35
CA GLN A 108 8.62 4.32 -20.30
C GLN A 108 8.95 3.48 -19.07
N ILE A 109 8.07 2.55 -18.69
CA ILE A 109 8.35 1.60 -17.60
C ILE A 109 9.49 0.66 -17.98
N ILE A 110 9.44 0.07 -19.17
CA ILE A 110 10.45 -0.87 -19.65
C ILE A 110 11.83 -0.20 -19.78
N SER A 111 11.88 1.02 -20.31
CA SER A 111 13.12 1.79 -20.48
C SER A 111 13.57 2.53 -19.22
N GLN A 112 12.85 2.39 -18.10
CA GLN A 112 13.11 3.11 -16.83
C GLN A 112 13.15 4.65 -17.00
N ASN A 113 12.51 5.19 -18.02
CA ASN A 113 12.46 6.62 -18.31
C ASN A 113 11.09 7.21 -18.00
N LEU A 114 10.71 7.17 -16.71
CA LEU A 114 9.44 7.67 -16.20
C LEU A 114 9.59 9.08 -15.62
N LYS A 115 8.74 9.99 -16.07
CA LYS A 115 8.54 11.28 -15.39
C LYS A 115 7.51 11.09 -14.28
N LEU A 116 7.98 10.98 -13.04
CA LEU A 116 7.12 10.76 -11.87
C LEU A 116 6.69 12.09 -11.26
N LYS A 117 5.39 12.25 -11.00
CA LYS A 117 4.82 13.40 -10.30
C LYS A 117 3.66 12.95 -9.43
N LYS A 118 3.72 13.23 -8.13
CA LYS A 118 2.62 12.94 -7.21
C LYS A 118 1.38 13.75 -7.58
N LYS A 119 0.22 13.09 -7.69
CA LYS A 119 -1.04 13.71 -8.13
C LYS A 119 -1.95 14.09 -6.95
N HIS A 120 -2.09 13.19 -6.00
CA HIS A 120 -3.02 13.31 -4.87
C HIS A 120 -2.31 13.01 -3.55
N ARG A 121 -2.86 13.48 -2.43
CA ARG A 121 -2.44 13.00 -1.13
C ARG A 121 -2.81 11.52 -1.02
N LEU A 122 -1.79 10.66 -0.83
CA LEU A 122 -1.95 9.22 -0.70
C LEU A 122 -1.73 8.80 0.74
N ILE A 123 -2.74 8.12 1.33
CA ILE A 123 -2.62 7.45 2.62
C ILE A 123 -2.60 5.95 2.38
N ALA A 124 -1.56 5.28 2.89
CA ALA A 124 -1.38 3.84 2.80
C ALA A 124 -1.70 3.15 4.13
N ILE A 125 -2.58 2.14 4.10
CA ILE A 125 -2.95 1.33 5.27
C ILE A 125 -2.77 -0.14 4.90
N PRO A 126 -1.64 -0.76 5.31
CA PRO A 126 -1.38 -2.15 5.01
C PRO A 126 -2.32 -3.08 5.77
N THR A 127 -2.76 -4.15 5.12
CA THR A 127 -3.51 -5.27 5.73
C THR A 127 -2.66 -6.55 5.80
N THR A 128 -1.36 -6.45 5.50
CA THR A 128 -0.36 -7.52 5.62
C THR A 128 0.91 -6.96 6.21
N ALA A 129 1.65 -7.75 6.97
CA ALA A 129 2.94 -7.37 7.54
C ALA A 129 4.05 -8.16 6.83
N GLY A 130 4.66 -7.56 5.81
CA GLY A 130 5.69 -8.21 5.00
C GLY A 130 6.49 -7.21 4.18
N SER A 131 5.94 -6.75 3.07
CA SER A 131 6.64 -5.97 2.05
C SER A 131 7.10 -4.57 2.46
N GLY A 132 6.57 -3.99 3.54
CA GLY A 132 6.88 -2.60 3.91
C GLY A 132 6.51 -1.56 2.83
N ALA A 133 5.59 -1.90 1.91
CA ALA A 133 5.27 -1.06 0.77
C ALA A 133 4.72 0.32 1.15
N GLU A 134 4.18 0.47 2.36
CA GLU A 134 3.65 1.72 2.92
C GLU A 134 4.73 2.77 3.21
N VAL A 135 5.98 2.34 3.42
CA VAL A 135 7.10 3.23 3.79
C VAL A 135 8.18 3.33 2.71
N THR A 136 8.02 2.66 1.57
CA THR A 136 9.05 2.62 0.52
C THR A 136 8.72 3.55 -0.65
N SER A 137 9.77 4.11 -1.25
CA SER A 137 9.70 4.94 -2.46
C SER A 137 9.78 4.12 -3.76
N ASN A 138 9.59 2.81 -3.69
CA ASN A 138 9.52 1.93 -4.85
C ASN A 138 8.18 1.20 -4.90
N ALA A 139 7.77 0.76 -6.07
CA ALA A 139 6.60 -0.07 -6.30
C ALA A 139 6.81 -0.98 -7.50
N VAL A 140 6.15 -2.13 -7.50
CA VAL A 140 6.35 -3.17 -8.52
C VAL A 140 5.17 -3.25 -9.47
N ILE A 141 5.46 -3.48 -10.75
CA ILE A 141 4.47 -3.77 -11.78
C ILE A 141 4.95 -4.89 -12.70
N TYR A 142 4.00 -5.67 -13.19
CA TYR A 142 4.27 -6.75 -14.15
C TYR A 142 3.77 -6.38 -15.54
N ILE A 143 4.65 -6.51 -16.53
CA ILE A 143 4.38 -6.35 -17.96
C ILE A 143 4.81 -7.64 -18.65
N LYS A 144 3.89 -8.33 -19.31
CA LYS A 144 4.18 -9.62 -20.01
C LYS A 144 4.93 -10.63 -19.11
N LYS A 145 4.53 -10.75 -17.84
CA LYS A 145 5.13 -11.59 -16.80
C LYS A 145 6.52 -11.15 -16.30
N ILE A 146 7.10 -10.09 -16.84
CA ILE A 146 8.38 -9.53 -16.37
C ILE A 146 8.06 -8.50 -15.27
N LYS A 147 8.81 -8.57 -14.16
CA LYS A 147 8.70 -7.67 -13.02
C LYS A 147 9.55 -6.41 -13.26
N TYR A 148 8.95 -5.25 -13.14
CA TYR A 148 9.62 -3.95 -13.19
C TYR A 148 9.44 -3.22 -11.87
N SER A 149 10.49 -2.55 -11.39
CA SER A 149 10.43 -1.64 -10.25
C SER A 149 10.31 -0.19 -10.74
N ILE A 150 9.46 0.57 -10.09
CA ILE A 150 9.30 2.02 -10.31
C ILE A 150 9.73 2.69 -9.02
N GLU A 151 10.78 3.50 -9.10
CA GLU A 151 11.43 4.09 -7.94
C GLU A 151 11.46 5.62 -8.04
N GLY A 152 11.26 6.27 -6.93
CA GLY A 152 11.40 7.73 -6.81
C GLY A 152 10.54 8.34 -5.71
N LYS A 153 10.95 9.51 -5.23
CA LYS A 153 10.26 10.23 -4.15
C LYS A 153 8.75 10.43 -4.37
N PRO A 154 8.23 10.65 -5.61
CA PRO A 154 6.79 10.75 -5.83
C PRO A 154 6.00 9.46 -5.56
N VAL A 155 6.67 8.29 -5.57
CA VAL A 155 6.06 6.98 -5.31
C VAL A 155 5.79 6.77 -3.81
N LEU A 156 6.54 7.42 -2.93
CA LEU A 156 6.34 7.31 -1.48
C LEU A 156 4.96 7.84 -1.07
N PRO A 157 4.15 7.12 -0.29
CA PRO A 157 2.91 7.65 0.29
C PRO A 157 3.15 8.93 1.11
N ASN A 158 2.12 9.78 1.23
CA ASN A 158 2.22 10.98 2.08
C ASN A 158 2.15 10.62 3.56
N ASP A 159 1.27 9.68 3.88
CA ASP A 159 1.07 9.18 5.23
C ASP A 159 0.85 7.67 5.18
N PHE A 160 1.19 6.98 6.25
CA PHE A 160 0.82 5.58 6.45
C PHE A 160 0.35 5.35 7.87
N PHE A 161 -0.50 4.33 8.04
CA PHE A 161 -1.00 3.95 9.35
C PHE A 161 -0.99 2.43 9.50
N LEU A 162 -0.27 1.95 10.51
CA LEU A 162 -0.24 0.55 10.87
C LEU A 162 -1.39 0.28 11.84
N ILE A 163 -2.31 -0.59 11.44
CA ILE A 163 -3.48 -0.99 12.23
C ILE A 163 -3.40 -2.50 12.43
N PRO A 164 -2.78 -2.98 13.52
CA PRO A 164 -2.59 -4.41 13.76
C PRO A 164 -3.88 -5.22 13.70
N GLU A 165 -5.00 -4.63 14.07
CA GLU A 165 -6.32 -5.26 14.02
C GLU A 165 -6.70 -5.73 12.61
N LEU A 166 -6.17 -5.11 11.55
CA LEU A 166 -6.41 -5.53 10.16
C LEU A 166 -5.62 -6.80 9.77
N ILE A 167 -4.62 -7.16 10.56
CA ILE A 167 -3.70 -8.26 10.28
C ILE A 167 -4.08 -9.52 11.09
N LEU A 168 -4.72 -9.35 12.25
CA LEU A 168 -5.02 -10.44 13.19
C LEU A 168 -5.85 -11.57 12.56
N ASN A 169 -6.80 -11.23 11.69
CA ASN A 169 -7.72 -12.19 11.06
C ASN A 169 -7.22 -12.76 9.73
N LEU A 170 -5.94 -12.54 9.38
CA LEU A 170 -5.37 -13.14 8.18
C LEU A 170 -5.25 -14.66 8.32
N GLU A 171 -5.43 -15.36 7.19
CA GLU A 171 -5.17 -16.80 7.09
C GLU A 171 -3.70 -17.10 7.49
N LYS A 172 -3.47 -18.19 8.24
CA LYS A 172 -2.12 -18.59 8.69
C LYS A 172 -1.11 -18.64 7.53
N LYS A 173 -1.52 -19.17 6.37
CA LYS A 173 -0.66 -19.20 5.17
C LYS A 173 -0.21 -17.81 4.73
N ILE A 174 -1.09 -16.81 4.80
CA ILE A 174 -0.75 -15.43 4.43
C ILE A 174 0.19 -14.83 5.48
N LYS A 175 -0.09 -15.04 6.77
CA LYS A 175 0.79 -14.60 7.87
C LYS A 175 2.21 -15.17 7.69
N ALA A 176 2.32 -16.48 7.46
CA ALA A 176 3.60 -17.15 7.23
C ALA A 176 4.33 -16.55 6.02
N SER A 177 3.66 -16.48 4.87
CA SER A 177 4.25 -15.96 3.63
C SER A 177 4.76 -14.53 3.79
N THR A 178 3.97 -13.65 4.44
CA THR A 178 4.38 -12.26 4.63
C THR A 178 5.47 -12.10 5.69
N GLY A 179 5.48 -12.92 6.73
CA GLY A 179 6.54 -12.93 7.73
C GLY A 179 7.87 -13.41 7.17
N PHE A 180 7.86 -14.44 6.31
CA PHE A 180 9.06 -14.87 5.57
C PHE A 180 9.51 -13.82 4.55
N ASP A 181 8.58 -13.11 3.88
CA ASP A 181 8.91 -11.99 3.01
C ASP A 181 9.67 -10.89 3.79
N ALA A 182 9.18 -10.50 4.96
CA ALA A 182 9.87 -9.53 5.83
C ALA A 182 11.25 -10.01 6.28
N LEU A 183 11.38 -11.30 6.61
CA LEU A 183 12.68 -11.90 6.99
C LEU A 183 13.65 -11.88 5.81
N SER A 184 13.22 -12.32 4.63
CA SER A 184 14.06 -12.33 3.41
C SER A 184 14.54 -10.92 3.07
N GLN A 185 13.65 -9.93 3.06
CA GLN A 185 14.01 -8.54 2.80
C GLN A 185 15.01 -7.99 3.84
N SER A 186 14.86 -8.39 5.10
CA SER A 186 15.81 -7.99 6.14
C SER A 186 17.20 -8.60 5.91
N ILE A 187 17.29 -9.86 5.49
CA ILE A 187 18.55 -10.52 5.16
C ILE A 187 19.16 -9.88 3.90
N GLU A 188 18.37 -9.72 2.84
CA GLU A 188 18.78 -9.05 1.59
C GLU A 188 19.34 -7.64 1.86
N SER A 189 18.70 -6.90 2.77
CA SER A 189 19.17 -5.55 3.14
C SER A 189 20.56 -5.56 3.80
N ILE A 190 20.93 -6.64 4.51
CA ILE A 190 22.26 -6.76 5.12
C ILE A 190 23.33 -7.13 4.08
N ILE A 191 23.01 -8.06 3.16
CA ILE A 191 23.98 -8.58 2.20
C ILE A 191 24.04 -7.75 0.91
N SER A 192 23.16 -6.77 0.73
CA SER A 192 23.13 -5.92 -0.47
C SER A 192 24.41 -5.09 -0.59
N VAL A 193 24.94 -4.96 -1.80
CA VAL A 193 26.05 -4.04 -2.10
C VAL A 193 25.73 -2.57 -1.81
N LYS A 194 24.45 -2.21 -1.67
CA LYS A 194 23.98 -0.87 -1.31
C LYS A 194 23.70 -0.75 0.20
N SER A 195 24.05 -1.76 1.01
CA SER A 195 23.81 -1.70 2.45
C SER A 195 24.68 -0.62 3.10
N ASN A 196 24.17 -0.02 4.16
CA ASN A 196 24.85 0.97 4.97
C ASN A 196 24.51 0.71 6.46
N ASN A 197 25.18 1.42 7.35
CA ASN A 197 25.02 1.25 8.80
C ASN A 197 23.55 1.39 9.26
N GLU A 198 22.80 2.30 8.66
CA GLU A 198 21.39 2.53 9.00
C GLU A 198 20.51 1.37 8.53
N SER A 199 20.63 0.95 7.27
CA SER A 199 19.87 -0.18 6.72
C SER A 199 20.16 -1.48 7.46
N ILE A 200 21.44 -1.75 7.78
CA ILE A 200 21.85 -2.91 8.57
C ILE A 200 21.26 -2.87 9.98
N LYS A 201 21.25 -1.71 10.64
CA LYS A 201 20.63 -1.52 11.96
C LYS A 201 19.15 -1.88 11.96
N TYR A 202 18.39 -1.35 10.99
CA TYR A 202 16.96 -1.66 10.86
C TYR A 202 16.70 -3.13 10.50
N ALA A 203 17.51 -3.69 9.61
CA ALA A 203 17.41 -5.10 9.23
C ALA A 203 17.66 -6.05 10.42
N LYS A 204 18.72 -5.82 11.21
CA LYS A 204 18.98 -6.58 12.43
C LYS A 204 17.83 -6.48 13.43
N LYS A 205 17.27 -5.28 13.64
CA LYS A 205 16.12 -5.07 14.52
C LYS A 205 14.88 -5.81 13.99
N SER A 206 14.64 -5.79 12.69
CA SER A 206 13.54 -6.53 12.05
C SER A 206 13.68 -8.03 12.29
N ILE A 207 14.85 -8.61 12.03
CA ILE A 207 15.13 -10.04 12.28
C ILE A 207 14.89 -10.41 13.74
N GLN A 208 15.36 -9.59 14.69
CA GLN A 208 15.15 -9.84 16.12
C GLN A 208 13.65 -9.85 16.48
N LEU A 209 12.87 -8.88 15.96
CA LEU A 209 11.44 -8.81 16.21
C LEU A 209 10.69 -9.99 15.58
N ILE A 210 11.05 -10.39 14.37
CA ILE A 210 10.47 -11.54 13.67
C ILE A 210 10.80 -12.80 14.50
N LYS A 211 12.05 -13.05 14.83
CA LYS A 211 12.48 -14.23 15.63
C LYS A 211 11.70 -14.33 16.94
N LYS A 212 11.52 -13.20 17.64
CA LYS A 212 10.81 -13.17 18.93
C LYS A 212 9.30 -13.46 18.82
N ASN A 213 8.65 -13.01 17.74
CA ASN A 213 7.21 -12.97 17.69
C ASN A 213 6.59 -13.89 16.61
N PHE A 214 7.40 -14.44 15.70
CA PHE A 214 6.91 -15.15 14.53
C PHE A 214 6.03 -16.36 14.88
N ILE A 215 6.46 -17.19 15.84
CA ILE A 215 5.70 -18.37 16.26
C ILE A 215 4.38 -17.97 16.91
N ASN A 216 4.37 -16.92 17.73
CA ASN A 216 3.19 -16.45 18.44
C ASN A 216 2.20 -15.71 17.54
N PHE A 217 2.58 -15.41 16.30
CA PHE A 217 1.72 -14.72 15.34
C PHE A 217 0.72 -15.68 14.64
N PHE A 218 0.92 -16.97 14.73
CA PHE A 218 0.06 -18.01 14.14
C PHE A 218 -0.94 -18.57 15.13
#